data_fbab735518d806bc71f4b5f9a8807155
#
_entry.id   fbab735518d806bc71f4b5f9a8807155
#
_cell.length_a   1.000
_cell.length_b   1.000
_cell.length_c   1.000
_cell.angle_alpha   90.00
_cell.angle_beta   90.00
_cell.angle_gamma   90.00
#
_symmetry.space_group_name_H-M   'P 1'
#
loop_
_entity.id
_entity.type
_entity.pdbx_description
1 polymer ?
#
loop_
_entity_poly.entity_id
_entity_poly.type
_entity_poly.pdbx_seq_one_letter_code
_entity_poly.pdbx_strand_id
1 'polypeptide(L)'
;MCIRDSCNTHSSFKDPVRMSNLCQEITLPTEPIDHIDDEMGEIALCILSAINVGRLNKLDDLEELCDLSVRGLEELIDYQKYPVAAAESATKTRRSLGIGFIGLAHYLARQGVAYDDPNAWQLVHNLTEAFQYYLLKASNQIAKEKGACGNFSRTKYADGILPIDTYKKDVDDIVPNNLNYDWDTLRDDIKEFGLRHSTLSAQMPSESSSVVSNATNGIEPPRDYLSIKKSKKGPLKQIVPSYGSLKNNYTLLWEMKGNKGYINVVAVMQKFFDQAISGNWSYNPADYPDNDVPVSVMAQDLLTTYKYGWKTSYYQNTNDMKSDEIEEPTNISKPTDVECLLAELETAEEDCEACAI
;
A
#
# COMPACT_ATOMS: atom_id res chain seq x y z
N MET A 1 -0.45 16.58 10.75
CA MET A 1 -1.34 15.67 9.97
C MET A 1 -2.21 16.42 8.99
N CYS A 2 -3.08 17.31 9.42
CA CYS A 2 -3.94 18.11 8.52
C CYS A 2 -3.23 18.79 7.34
N ILE A 3 -2.05 19.38 7.57
CA ILE A 3 -1.31 20.09 6.52
C ILE A 3 -0.90 19.12 5.40
N ARG A 4 -0.44 17.92 5.73
CA ARG A 4 0.00 16.93 4.74
C ARG A 4 -1.17 16.22 4.07
N ASP A 5 -2.21 15.88 4.83
CA ASP A 5 -3.37 15.19 4.30
C ASP A 5 -4.29 16.11 3.49
N SER A 6 -4.72 17.24 4.06
CA SER A 6 -5.79 18.06 3.48
C SER A 6 -5.29 19.23 2.63
N CYS A 7 -4.07 19.72 2.86
CA CYS A 7 -3.55 20.92 2.20
C CYS A 7 -2.43 20.63 1.20
N ASN A 8 -1.75 19.48 1.28
CA ASN A 8 -0.63 19.17 0.43
C ASN A 8 -0.95 18.17 -0.70
N THR A 9 -1.99 17.35 -0.51
CA THR A 9 -2.42 16.36 -1.50
C THR A 9 -3.91 16.06 -1.35
N HIS A 10 -4.44 15.11 -2.12
CA HIS A 10 -5.86 14.75 -2.05
C HIS A 10 -6.24 14.18 -0.68
N SER A 11 -7.42 14.57 -0.19
CA SER A 11 -8.16 13.89 0.87
C SER A 11 -9.60 13.73 0.39
N SER A 12 -10.18 12.54 0.57
CA SER A 12 -11.58 12.28 0.17
C SER A 12 -12.60 12.99 1.08
N PHE A 13 -12.20 13.53 2.23
CA PHE A 13 -13.09 14.13 3.22
C PHE A 13 -13.14 15.65 3.17
N LYS A 14 -14.33 16.22 3.49
CA LYS A 14 -14.51 17.64 3.83
C LYS A 14 -14.17 17.87 5.30
N ASP A 15 -14.40 16.87 6.14
CA ASP A 15 -14.05 16.90 7.57
C ASP A 15 -12.54 16.88 7.78
N PRO A 16 -12.02 17.56 8.80
CA PRO A 16 -10.59 17.57 9.07
C PRO A 16 -10.10 16.21 9.58
N VAL A 17 -9.02 15.73 9.00
CA VAL A 17 -8.26 14.57 9.49
C VAL A 17 -7.27 15.06 10.55
N ARG A 18 -7.42 14.60 11.81
CA ARG A 18 -6.63 15.07 12.95
C ARG A 18 -5.54 14.11 13.39
N MET A 19 -5.68 12.82 13.07
CA MET A 19 -4.76 11.75 13.46
C MET A 19 -4.72 10.65 12.40
N SER A 20 -3.76 9.74 12.54
CA SER A 20 -3.68 8.49 11.78
C SER A 20 -3.61 7.30 12.72
N ASN A 21 -3.64 6.09 12.16
CA ASN A 21 -3.37 4.85 12.88
C ASN A 21 -1.86 4.69 13.19
N LEU A 22 -1.51 3.58 13.86
CA LEU A 22 -0.13 3.25 14.22
C LEU A 22 0.79 3.22 13.00
N CYS A 23 0.36 2.59 11.92
CA CYS A 23 1.17 2.41 10.70
C CYS A 23 1.07 3.58 9.72
N GLN A 24 0.33 4.64 10.05
CA GLN A 24 0.28 5.92 9.35
C GLN A 24 -0.47 5.93 8.00
N GLU A 25 -1.05 4.80 7.54
CA GLU A 25 -1.77 4.74 6.26
C GLU A 25 -3.22 5.22 6.35
N ILE A 26 -3.83 5.16 7.54
CA ILE A 26 -5.25 5.50 7.73
C ILE A 26 -5.39 6.96 8.12
N THR A 27 -6.02 7.73 7.24
CA THR A 27 -6.27 9.16 7.40
C THR A 27 -7.76 9.44 7.35
N LEU A 28 -8.45 9.15 8.46
CA LEU A 28 -9.91 9.27 8.60
C LEU A 28 -10.29 10.34 9.60
N PRO A 29 -11.41 11.06 9.38
CA PRO A 29 -11.96 11.95 10.37
C PRO A 29 -12.39 11.21 11.64
N THR A 30 -12.28 11.87 12.77
CA THR A 30 -12.71 11.39 14.09
C THR A 30 -13.41 12.49 14.85
N GLU A 31 -14.36 12.14 15.72
CA GLU A 31 -14.98 13.06 16.67
C GLU A 31 -14.86 12.51 18.10
N PRO A 32 -14.65 13.39 19.09
CA PRO A 32 -14.51 12.97 20.49
C PRO A 32 -15.73 12.21 21.00
N ILE A 33 -15.52 11.33 21.96
CA ILE A 33 -16.59 10.68 22.75
C ILE A 33 -16.52 11.17 24.19
N ASP A 34 -17.68 11.36 24.83
CA ASP A 34 -17.75 11.71 26.23
C ASP A 34 -17.71 10.47 27.14
N HIS A 35 -18.25 9.36 26.66
CA HIS A 35 -18.22 8.05 27.33
C HIS A 35 -18.29 6.90 26.30
N ILE A 36 -18.07 5.66 26.77
CA ILE A 36 -17.94 4.46 25.92
C ILE A 36 -19.20 4.15 25.08
N ASP A 37 -20.37 4.53 25.58
CA ASP A 37 -21.66 4.29 24.92
C ASP A 37 -22.15 5.50 24.08
N ASP A 38 -21.28 6.50 23.88
CA ASP A 38 -21.60 7.69 23.10
C ASP A 38 -21.71 7.33 21.60
N GLU A 39 -22.90 7.53 21.03
CA GLU A 39 -23.16 7.30 19.61
C GLU A 39 -22.88 8.55 18.75
N MET A 40 -22.68 9.71 19.36
CA MET A 40 -22.48 10.97 18.65
C MET A 40 -21.01 11.19 18.25
N GLY A 41 -20.08 10.51 18.91
CA GLY A 41 -18.67 10.52 18.55
C GLY A 41 -18.35 9.62 17.34
N GLU A 42 -17.16 9.77 16.80
CA GLU A 42 -16.68 8.93 15.70
C GLU A 42 -15.31 8.32 16.03
N ILE A 43 -15.27 7.00 16.28
CA ILE A 43 -14.03 6.24 16.33
C ILE A 43 -13.83 5.63 14.94
N ALA A 44 -12.83 6.14 14.23
CA ALA A 44 -12.57 5.70 12.86
C ALA A 44 -12.00 4.27 12.84
N LEU A 45 -12.64 3.41 12.06
CA LEU A 45 -12.14 2.09 11.68
C LEU A 45 -12.03 2.01 10.17
N CYS A 46 -10.97 1.36 9.70
CA CYS A 46 -10.74 1.07 8.29
C CYS A 46 -10.63 -0.43 8.10
N ILE A 47 -11.43 -0.98 7.20
CA ILE A 47 -11.42 -2.41 6.87
C ILE A 47 -10.40 -2.59 5.73
N LEU A 48 -9.41 -3.47 5.95
CA LEU A 48 -8.24 -3.58 5.10
C LEU A 48 -8.26 -4.83 4.22
N SER A 49 -7.75 -4.68 3.00
CA SER A 49 -7.42 -5.76 2.07
C SER A 49 -6.21 -5.37 1.22
N ALA A 50 -5.57 -6.35 0.59
CA ALA A 50 -4.47 -6.09 -0.34
C ALA A 50 -4.55 -7.00 -1.56
N ILE A 51 -4.34 -6.43 -2.75
CA ILE A 51 -4.30 -7.17 -4.02
C ILE A 51 -2.85 -7.54 -4.33
N ASN A 52 -2.61 -8.81 -4.65
CA ASN A 52 -1.28 -9.27 -5.06
C ASN A 52 -1.00 -8.88 -6.52
N VAL A 53 -0.43 -7.67 -6.71
CA VAL A 53 -0.12 -7.16 -8.05
C VAL A 53 1.02 -7.92 -8.73
N GLY A 54 1.85 -8.63 -7.98
CA GLY A 54 2.90 -9.48 -8.52
C GLY A 54 2.39 -10.64 -9.39
N ARG A 55 1.11 -11.00 -9.25
CA ARG A 55 0.46 -12.08 -10.03
C ARG A 55 -0.46 -11.58 -11.14
N LEU A 56 -0.60 -10.27 -11.34
CA LEU A 56 -1.39 -9.73 -12.45
C LEU A 56 -0.81 -10.15 -13.80
N ASN A 57 -1.65 -10.59 -14.72
CA ASN A 57 -1.26 -10.84 -16.11
C ASN A 57 -1.40 -9.57 -16.96
N LYS A 58 -2.45 -8.80 -16.73
CA LYS A 58 -2.72 -7.50 -17.37
C LYS A 58 -3.44 -6.56 -16.40
N LEU A 59 -3.42 -5.25 -16.67
CA LEU A 59 -4.06 -4.26 -15.79
C LEU A 59 -5.59 -4.41 -15.73
N ASP A 60 -6.22 -4.93 -16.79
CA ASP A 60 -7.67 -5.17 -16.82
C ASP A 60 -8.13 -6.21 -15.79
N ASP A 61 -7.24 -7.11 -15.36
CA ASP A 61 -7.56 -8.08 -14.30
C ASP A 61 -7.92 -7.38 -12.97
N LEU A 62 -7.49 -6.12 -12.80
CA LEU A 62 -7.84 -5.30 -11.64
C LEU A 62 -9.33 -4.98 -11.57
N GLU A 63 -10.07 -4.96 -12.68
CA GLU A 63 -11.50 -4.68 -12.64
C GLU A 63 -12.24 -5.70 -11.76
N GLU A 64 -12.02 -6.98 -12.01
CA GLU A 64 -12.64 -8.06 -11.23
C GLU A 64 -12.08 -8.12 -9.81
N LEU A 65 -10.76 -8.01 -9.64
CA LEU A 65 -10.13 -8.09 -8.33
C LEU A 65 -10.53 -6.94 -7.40
N CYS A 66 -10.67 -5.73 -7.92
CA CYS A 66 -11.17 -4.58 -7.16
C CYS A 66 -12.64 -4.77 -6.78
N ASP A 67 -13.50 -5.21 -7.71
CA ASP A 67 -14.91 -5.47 -7.41
C ASP A 67 -15.07 -6.53 -6.32
N LEU A 68 -14.37 -7.64 -6.42
CA LEU A 68 -14.38 -8.71 -5.41
C LEU A 68 -13.87 -8.22 -4.04
N SER A 69 -12.77 -7.44 -4.03
CA SER A 69 -12.22 -6.89 -2.78
C SER A 69 -13.18 -5.93 -2.12
N VAL A 70 -13.77 -4.99 -2.87
CA VAL A 70 -14.72 -4.01 -2.35
C VAL A 70 -15.98 -4.71 -1.83
N ARG A 71 -16.55 -5.65 -2.58
CA ARG A 71 -17.73 -6.43 -2.14
C ARG A 71 -17.45 -7.27 -0.91
N GLY A 72 -16.30 -7.95 -0.86
CA GLY A 72 -15.94 -8.76 0.30
C GLY A 72 -15.81 -7.92 1.58
N LEU A 73 -15.19 -6.74 1.49
CA LEU A 73 -15.05 -5.83 2.62
C LEU A 73 -16.38 -5.14 2.99
N GLU A 74 -17.22 -4.83 2.00
CA GLU A 74 -18.58 -4.30 2.22
C GLU A 74 -19.41 -5.24 3.12
N GLU A 75 -19.37 -6.55 2.83
CA GLU A 75 -20.09 -7.54 3.64
C GLU A 75 -19.48 -7.66 5.05
N LEU A 76 -18.15 -7.55 5.20
CA LEU A 76 -17.49 -7.59 6.51
C LEU A 76 -17.89 -6.42 7.40
N ILE A 77 -18.15 -5.23 6.86
CA ILE A 77 -18.63 -4.08 7.63
C ILE A 77 -19.93 -4.42 8.37
N ASP A 78 -20.83 -5.12 7.72
CA ASP A 78 -22.14 -5.47 8.32
C ASP A 78 -22.09 -6.75 9.15
N TYR A 79 -21.19 -7.68 8.86
CA TYR A 79 -21.06 -8.96 9.53
C TYR A 79 -20.33 -8.87 10.88
N GLN A 80 -19.32 -8.01 11.01
CA GLN A 80 -18.50 -7.92 12.23
C GLN A 80 -19.29 -7.32 13.41
N LYS A 81 -18.83 -7.65 14.64
CA LYS A 81 -19.36 -7.08 15.87
C LYS A 81 -18.49 -5.92 16.34
N TYR A 82 -19.13 -4.85 16.74
CA TYR A 82 -18.45 -3.66 17.24
C TYR A 82 -18.58 -3.58 18.76
N PRO A 83 -17.46 -3.52 19.51
CA PRO A 83 -17.52 -3.45 20.97
C PRO A 83 -17.86 -2.06 21.51
N VAL A 84 -17.77 -1.01 20.65
CA VAL A 84 -17.99 0.39 21.03
C VAL A 84 -18.96 1.02 20.05
N ALA A 85 -20.01 1.69 20.58
CA ALA A 85 -21.08 2.28 19.78
C ALA A 85 -20.58 3.33 18.75
N ALA A 86 -19.67 4.23 19.16
CA ALA A 86 -19.09 5.23 18.28
C ALA A 86 -18.28 4.62 17.11
N ALA A 87 -17.67 3.44 17.31
CA ALA A 87 -16.98 2.73 16.24
C ALA A 87 -17.95 2.08 15.25
N GLU A 88 -19.06 1.51 15.74
CA GLU A 88 -20.11 0.95 14.89
C GLU A 88 -20.79 2.03 14.06
N SER A 89 -21.23 3.12 14.69
CA SER A 89 -21.88 4.26 14.05
C SER A 89 -21.00 4.86 12.96
N ALA A 90 -19.74 5.20 13.28
CA ALA A 90 -18.78 5.76 12.32
C ALA A 90 -18.51 4.80 11.15
N THR A 91 -18.29 3.51 11.43
CA THR A 91 -17.95 2.52 10.39
C THR A 91 -19.14 2.27 9.46
N LYS A 92 -20.34 2.04 9.98
CA LYS A 92 -21.54 1.79 9.17
C LYS A 92 -21.99 3.00 8.37
N THR A 93 -21.75 4.22 8.89
CA THR A 93 -22.15 5.46 8.23
C THR A 93 -21.15 5.89 7.15
N ARG A 94 -19.84 5.73 7.39
CA ARG A 94 -18.79 6.09 6.43
C ARG A 94 -18.38 4.95 5.52
N ARG A 95 -18.47 3.71 5.96
CA ARG A 95 -18.06 2.50 5.25
C ARG A 95 -16.65 2.62 4.67
N SER A 96 -15.69 3.06 5.49
CA SER A 96 -14.33 3.35 5.06
C SER A 96 -13.54 2.07 4.80
N LEU A 97 -12.97 1.96 3.61
CA LEU A 97 -12.08 0.87 3.21
C LEU A 97 -10.65 1.36 3.02
N GLY A 98 -9.69 0.45 3.21
CA GLY A 98 -8.29 0.66 2.90
C GLY A 98 -7.73 -0.53 2.12
N ILE A 99 -7.81 -0.48 0.80
CA ILE A 99 -7.30 -1.52 -0.10
C ILE A 99 -5.95 -1.07 -0.64
N GLY A 100 -4.93 -1.93 -0.54
CA GLY A 100 -3.58 -1.65 -1.00
C GLY A 100 -3.00 -2.76 -1.86
N PHE A 101 -1.68 -2.74 -2.00
CA PHE A 101 -0.91 -3.72 -2.77
C PHE A 101 -0.08 -4.63 -1.88
N ILE A 102 0.14 -5.87 -2.36
CA ILE A 102 1.29 -6.71 -2.03
C ILE A 102 1.95 -7.14 -3.35
N GLY A 103 3.23 -7.48 -3.29
CA GLY A 103 3.93 -8.02 -4.47
C GLY A 103 4.41 -6.97 -5.46
N LEU A 104 4.55 -5.68 -5.09
CA LEU A 104 5.03 -4.66 -6.04
C LEU A 104 6.44 -4.95 -6.52
N ALA A 105 7.35 -5.40 -5.65
CA ALA A 105 8.71 -5.77 -6.07
C ALA A 105 8.72 -6.92 -7.08
N HIS A 106 7.85 -7.92 -6.89
CA HIS A 106 7.67 -9.00 -7.86
C HIS A 106 7.09 -8.49 -9.19
N TYR A 107 6.11 -7.58 -9.13
CA TYR A 107 5.56 -6.95 -10.34
C TYR A 107 6.65 -6.24 -11.16
N LEU A 108 7.47 -5.40 -10.52
CA LEU A 108 8.57 -4.70 -11.18
C LEU A 108 9.65 -5.65 -11.71
N ALA A 109 10.02 -6.68 -10.94
CA ALA A 109 10.97 -7.71 -11.38
C ALA A 109 10.48 -8.47 -12.62
N ARG A 110 9.19 -8.78 -12.72
CA ARG A 110 8.59 -9.39 -13.92
C ARG A 110 8.66 -8.47 -15.15
N GLN A 111 8.64 -7.15 -14.95
CA GLN A 111 8.81 -6.17 -16.01
C GLN A 111 10.29 -5.86 -16.32
N GLY A 112 11.23 -6.40 -15.54
CA GLY A 112 12.67 -6.18 -15.71
C GLY A 112 13.12 -4.75 -15.40
N VAL A 113 12.45 -4.06 -14.48
CA VAL A 113 12.74 -2.66 -14.10
C VAL A 113 13.04 -2.54 -12.61
N ALA A 114 14.01 -1.70 -12.26
CA ALA A 114 14.38 -1.39 -10.88
C ALA A 114 13.54 -0.22 -10.33
N TYR A 115 13.49 -0.07 -8.99
CA TYR A 115 12.74 1.01 -8.32
C TYR A 115 13.21 2.43 -8.70
N ASP A 116 14.46 2.59 -9.06
CA ASP A 116 15.06 3.88 -9.49
C ASP A 116 14.99 4.12 -11.01
N ASP A 117 14.42 3.17 -11.77
CA ASP A 117 14.20 3.32 -13.20
C ASP A 117 12.95 4.18 -13.47
N PRO A 118 13.05 5.24 -14.30
CA PRO A 118 11.88 6.01 -14.72
C PRO A 118 10.76 5.17 -15.36
N ASN A 119 11.10 4.05 -16.04
CA ASN A 119 10.09 3.14 -16.57
C ASN A 119 9.27 2.46 -15.45
N ALA A 120 9.89 2.17 -14.30
CA ALA A 120 9.16 1.65 -13.16
C ALA A 120 8.13 2.66 -12.64
N TRP A 121 8.49 3.95 -12.57
CA TRP A 121 7.56 5.00 -12.12
C TRP A 121 6.38 5.14 -13.07
N GLN A 122 6.59 5.03 -14.39
CA GLN A 122 5.50 5.03 -15.38
C GLN A 122 4.61 3.78 -15.25
N LEU A 123 5.20 2.60 -15.02
CA LEU A 123 4.44 1.37 -14.78
C LEU A 123 3.59 1.47 -13.51
N VAL A 124 4.16 2.02 -12.42
CA VAL A 124 3.44 2.26 -11.16
C VAL A 124 2.33 3.29 -11.34
N HIS A 125 2.54 4.33 -12.15
CA HIS A 125 1.49 5.29 -12.50
C HIS A 125 0.30 4.59 -13.14
N ASN A 126 0.53 3.81 -14.19
CA ASN A 126 -0.51 3.11 -14.91
C ASN A 126 -1.23 2.07 -14.02
N LEU A 127 -0.45 1.32 -13.22
CA LEU A 127 -0.98 0.35 -12.26
C LEU A 127 -1.90 1.01 -11.23
N THR A 128 -1.44 2.13 -10.65
CA THR A 128 -2.18 2.79 -9.56
C THR A 128 -3.36 3.57 -10.09
N GLU A 129 -3.28 4.13 -11.29
CA GLU A 129 -4.42 4.72 -11.99
C GLU A 129 -5.53 3.69 -12.18
N ALA A 130 -5.21 2.53 -12.79
CA ALA A 130 -6.16 1.44 -13.01
C ALA A 130 -6.81 1.00 -11.70
N PHE A 131 -5.99 0.80 -10.67
CA PHE A 131 -6.44 0.35 -9.36
C PHE A 131 -7.45 1.32 -8.73
N GLN A 132 -7.13 2.60 -8.65
CA GLN A 132 -8.05 3.59 -8.05
C GLN A 132 -9.32 3.79 -8.89
N TYR A 133 -9.18 3.78 -10.21
CA TYR A 133 -10.32 3.85 -11.11
C TYR A 133 -11.30 2.70 -10.88
N TYR A 134 -10.80 1.46 -10.83
CA TYR A 134 -11.66 0.29 -10.64
C TYR A 134 -12.21 0.18 -9.21
N LEU A 135 -11.49 0.63 -8.18
CA LEU A 135 -12.04 0.72 -6.82
C LEU A 135 -13.23 1.69 -6.76
N LEU A 136 -13.10 2.89 -7.34
CA LEU A 136 -14.19 3.87 -7.40
C LEU A 136 -15.37 3.34 -8.22
N LYS A 137 -15.11 2.70 -9.36
CA LYS A 137 -16.13 2.08 -10.21
C LYS A 137 -16.90 0.99 -9.45
N ALA A 138 -16.21 0.11 -8.72
CA ALA A 138 -16.82 -0.93 -7.91
C ALA A 138 -17.70 -0.34 -6.78
N SER A 139 -17.18 0.66 -6.07
CA SER A 139 -17.93 1.33 -5.00
C SER A 139 -19.18 2.07 -5.54
N ASN A 140 -19.07 2.71 -6.71
CA ASN A 140 -20.19 3.34 -7.39
C ASN A 140 -21.24 2.31 -7.84
N GLN A 141 -20.80 1.17 -8.38
CA GLN A 141 -21.71 0.09 -8.75
C GLN A 141 -22.49 -0.44 -7.53
N ILE A 142 -21.82 -0.63 -6.38
CA ILE A 142 -22.49 -1.04 -5.14
C ILE A 142 -23.44 0.08 -4.64
N ALA A 143 -23.10 1.35 -4.84
CA ALA A 143 -24.01 2.45 -4.51
C ALA A 143 -25.28 2.43 -5.38
N LYS A 144 -25.18 2.06 -6.65
CA LYS A 144 -26.35 1.83 -7.53
C LYS A 144 -27.26 0.69 -7.03
N GLU A 145 -26.66 -0.33 -6.41
CA GLU A 145 -27.37 -1.52 -5.90
C GLU A 145 -27.95 -1.31 -4.49
N LYS A 146 -27.20 -0.69 -3.58
CA LYS A 146 -27.49 -0.63 -2.13
C LYS A 146 -27.67 0.80 -1.59
N GLY A 147 -27.47 1.83 -2.42
CA GLY A 147 -27.43 3.25 -2.02
C GLY A 147 -26.02 3.69 -1.56
N ALA A 148 -25.78 4.98 -1.64
CA ALA A 148 -24.53 5.60 -1.17
C ALA A 148 -24.39 5.47 0.36
N CYS A 149 -23.15 5.60 0.88
CA CYS A 149 -22.92 5.62 2.32
C CYS A 149 -23.56 6.85 2.96
N GLY A 150 -23.94 6.74 4.26
CA GLY A 150 -24.66 7.80 4.96
C GLY A 150 -23.94 9.14 5.00
N ASN A 151 -22.60 9.12 5.08
CA ASN A 151 -21.77 10.32 5.07
C ASN A 151 -21.22 10.71 3.69
N PHE A 152 -21.79 10.23 2.59
CA PHE A 152 -21.33 10.55 1.24
C PHE A 152 -21.26 12.07 1.00
N SER A 153 -22.27 12.85 1.44
CA SER A 153 -22.29 14.31 1.32
C SER A 153 -21.13 15.03 2.05
N ARG A 154 -20.51 14.38 3.03
CA ARG A 154 -19.32 14.86 3.75
C ARG A 154 -18.01 14.49 3.06
N THR A 155 -18.07 13.86 1.89
CA THR A 155 -16.90 13.56 1.06
C THR A 155 -16.72 14.58 -0.05
N LYS A 156 -15.52 14.75 -0.56
CA LYS A 156 -15.22 15.55 -1.76
C LYS A 156 -15.76 14.86 -3.03
N TYR A 157 -15.96 13.56 -2.99
CA TYR A 157 -16.59 12.80 -4.07
C TYR A 157 -18.00 13.29 -4.39
N ALA A 158 -18.75 13.73 -3.37
CA ALA A 158 -20.07 14.35 -3.57
C ALA A 158 -20.02 15.63 -4.39
N ASP A 159 -18.90 16.34 -4.38
CA ASP A 159 -18.65 17.53 -5.20
C ASP A 159 -18.00 17.17 -6.56
N GLY A 160 -17.82 15.88 -6.84
CA GLY A 160 -17.15 15.39 -8.05
C GLY A 160 -15.64 15.61 -8.05
N ILE A 161 -15.02 15.84 -6.88
CA ILE A 161 -13.58 15.98 -6.76
C ILE A 161 -12.94 14.62 -6.51
N LEU A 162 -12.08 14.17 -7.43
CA LEU A 162 -11.39 12.90 -7.43
C LEU A 162 -9.89 13.08 -7.08
N PRO A 163 -9.17 12.02 -6.74
CA PRO A 163 -7.72 12.11 -6.46
C PRO A 163 -6.93 12.80 -7.60
N ILE A 164 -7.27 12.53 -8.85
CA ILE A 164 -6.64 13.10 -10.05
C ILE A 164 -6.76 14.64 -10.14
N ASP A 165 -7.67 15.26 -9.40
CA ASP A 165 -7.90 16.71 -9.44
C ASP A 165 -6.99 17.45 -8.45
N THR A 166 -6.74 16.87 -7.28
CA THR A 166 -6.16 17.57 -6.11
C THR A 166 -4.88 16.95 -5.57
N TYR A 167 -4.25 16.03 -6.29
CA TYR A 167 -2.92 15.54 -5.93
C TYR A 167 -1.86 16.66 -6.04
N LYS A 168 -0.70 16.45 -5.42
CA LYS A 168 0.42 17.41 -5.48
C LYS A 168 1.04 17.41 -6.87
N LYS A 169 0.83 18.50 -7.62
CA LYS A 169 1.22 18.62 -9.05
C LYS A 169 2.72 18.51 -9.30
N ASP A 170 3.57 18.81 -8.31
CA ASP A 170 5.02 18.60 -8.44
C ASP A 170 5.41 17.14 -8.79
N VAL A 171 4.55 16.16 -8.54
CA VAL A 171 4.81 14.76 -8.91
C VAL A 171 4.80 14.53 -10.43
N ASP A 172 4.21 15.44 -11.20
CA ASP A 172 4.22 15.39 -12.66
C ASP A 172 5.63 15.64 -13.26
N ASP A 173 6.56 16.19 -12.45
CA ASP A 173 7.99 16.23 -12.79
C ASP A 173 8.60 14.81 -12.85
N ILE A 174 8.03 13.84 -12.13
CA ILE A 174 8.48 12.44 -12.12
C ILE A 174 7.83 11.66 -13.25
N VAL A 175 6.49 11.71 -13.32
CA VAL A 175 5.68 11.06 -14.36
C VAL A 175 4.56 12.01 -14.79
N PRO A 176 4.49 12.41 -16.07
CA PRO A 176 3.42 13.23 -16.59
C PRO A 176 2.03 12.61 -16.35
N ASN A 177 1.02 13.46 -16.13
CA ASN A 177 -0.34 13.01 -15.84
C ASN A 177 -1.10 12.59 -17.11
N ASN A 178 -0.67 11.52 -17.75
CA ASN A 178 -1.36 10.92 -18.88
C ASN A 178 -2.32 9.85 -18.33
N LEU A 179 -3.62 10.15 -18.35
CA LEU A 179 -4.68 9.26 -17.86
C LEU A 179 -5.16 8.35 -18.99
N ASN A 180 -5.41 7.07 -18.65
CA ASN A 180 -5.79 6.02 -19.60
C ASN A 180 -7.28 5.62 -19.51
N TYR A 181 -7.98 6.05 -18.45
CA TYR A 181 -9.37 5.66 -18.18
C TYR A 181 -10.32 6.84 -18.32
N ASP A 182 -11.61 6.55 -18.51
CA ASP A 182 -12.66 7.55 -18.64
C ASP A 182 -13.13 8.06 -17.27
N TRP A 183 -12.32 8.95 -16.71
CA TRP A 183 -12.58 9.58 -15.42
C TRP A 183 -13.77 10.51 -15.43
N ASP A 184 -14.14 11.09 -16.58
CA ASP A 184 -15.25 12.04 -16.67
C ASP A 184 -16.59 11.31 -16.55
N THR A 185 -16.79 10.20 -17.27
CA THR A 185 -17.97 9.35 -17.13
C THR A 185 -18.08 8.81 -15.71
N LEU A 186 -16.99 8.34 -15.10
CA LEU A 186 -17.00 7.86 -13.72
C LEU A 186 -17.35 8.97 -12.73
N ARG A 187 -16.88 10.18 -12.94
CA ARG A 187 -17.19 11.38 -12.13
C ARG A 187 -18.69 11.70 -12.18
N ASP A 188 -19.30 11.66 -13.35
CA ASP A 188 -20.72 11.93 -13.53
C ASP A 188 -21.56 10.84 -12.88
N ASP A 189 -21.20 9.58 -13.03
CA ASP A 189 -21.82 8.45 -12.34
C ASP A 189 -21.74 8.59 -10.81
N ILE A 190 -20.58 9.01 -10.28
CA ILE A 190 -20.40 9.25 -8.84
C ILE A 190 -21.29 10.41 -8.35
N LYS A 191 -21.43 11.48 -9.11
CA LYS A 191 -22.35 12.58 -8.75
C LYS A 191 -23.80 12.14 -8.74
N GLU A 192 -24.20 11.28 -9.67
CA GLU A 192 -25.59 10.83 -9.81
C GLU A 192 -25.96 9.78 -8.75
N PHE A 193 -25.13 8.75 -8.57
CA PHE A 193 -25.45 7.58 -7.73
C PHE A 193 -24.69 7.56 -6.39
N GLY A 194 -23.64 8.36 -6.24
CA GLY A 194 -22.78 8.38 -5.07
C GLY A 194 -21.73 7.26 -5.05
N LEU A 195 -21.09 7.11 -3.89
CA LEU A 195 -20.21 5.99 -3.56
C LEU A 195 -20.73 5.26 -2.33
N ARG A 196 -20.62 3.93 -2.33
CA ARG A 196 -20.94 3.11 -1.16
C ARG A 196 -19.94 3.27 -0.03
N HIS A 197 -18.72 3.72 -0.33
CA HIS A 197 -17.60 3.85 0.59
C HIS A 197 -17.06 5.27 0.55
N SER A 198 -16.81 5.87 1.71
CA SER A 198 -16.31 7.25 1.81
C SER A 198 -14.85 7.38 1.39
N THR A 199 -14.09 6.27 1.41
CA THR A 199 -12.70 6.15 0.97
C THR A 199 -12.41 4.68 0.65
N LEU A 200 -11.42 4.40 -0.20
CA LEU A 200 -11.19 3.06 -0.76
C LEU A 200 -9.75 2.59 -0.69
N SER A 201 -8.77 3.44 -0.96
CA SER A 201 -7.38 3.03 -1.06
C SER A 201 -6.51 3.52 0.09
N ALA A 202 -5.73 2.61 0.66
CA ALA A 202 -4.68 2.88 1.63
C ALA A 202 -3.58 1.83 1.49
N GLN A 203 -2.33 2.20 1.64
CA GLN A 203 -1.23 1.24 1.58
C GLN A 203 -0.72 0.92 2.96
N MET A 204 -1.10 -0.25 3.46
CA MET A 204 -0.67 -0.77 4.75
C MET A 204 0.66 -1.54 4.64
N PRO A 205 1.40 -1.71 5.75
CA PRO A 205 2.42 -2.76 5.87
C PRO A 205 1.71 -4.12 5.85
N SER A 206 2.06 -4.98 4.88
CA SER A 206 1.30 -6.21 4.61
C SER A 206 2.11 -7.48 4.91
N GLU A 207 2.90 -7.47 5.97
CA GLU A 207 3.90 -8.50 6.23
C GLU A 207 3.33 -9.93 6.33
N SER A 208 2.26 -10.10 7.11
CA SER A 208 1.66 -11.43 7.31
C SER A 208 0.86 -11.90 6.08
N SER A 209 0.08 -11.00 5.47
CA SER A 209 -0.70 -11.32 4.27
C SER A 209 0.19 -11.62 3.05
N SER A 210 1.34 -10.96 2.95
CA SER A 210 2.32 -11.25 1.91
C SER A 210 2.90 -12.67 2.05
N VAL A 211 3.20 -13.11 3.28
CA VAL A 211 3.69 -14.46 3.54
C VAL A 211 2.65 -15.50 3.15
N VAL A 212 1.39 -15.33 3.59
CA VAL A 212 0.30 -16.27 3.28
C VAL A 212 0.07 -16.38 1.76
N SER A 213 0.27 -15.28 1.04
CA SER A 213 0.02 -15.22 -0.41
C SER A 213 1.26 -15.52 -1.26
N ASN A 214 2.37 -15.90 -0.65
CA ASN A 214 3.68 -16.01 -1.29
C ASN A 214 3.98 -14.80 -2.21
N ALA A 215 3.92 -13.60 -1.61
CA ALA A 215 4.17 -12.33 -2.29
C ALA A 215 5.32 -11.58 -1.61
N THR A 216 5.97 -10.66 -2.32
CA THR A 216 6.85 -9.71 -1.67
C THR A 216 6.07 -8.74 -0.79
N ASN A 217 6.69 -8.25 0.30
CA ASN A 217 6.02 -7.46 1.31
C ASN A 217 5.55 -6.10 0.76
N GLY A 218 4.24 -5.90 0.70
CA GLY A 218 3.64 -4.62 0.32
C GLY A 218 4.21 -4.05 -0.97
N ILE A 219 4.74 -2.84 -0.85
CA ILE A 219 5.32 -2.06 -1.95
C ILE A 219 6.85 -1.91 -1.83
N GLU A 220 7.46 -2.54 -0.82
CA GLU A 220 8.88 -2.38 -0.54
C GLU A 220 9.76 -3.34 -1.33
N PRO A 221 10.98 -2.92 -1.68
CA PRO A 221 12.00 -3.84 -2.14
C PRO A 221 12.29 -4.90 -1.06
N PRO A 222 12.48 -6.17 -1.40
CA PRO A 222 12.89 -7.17 -0.43
C PRO A 222 14.27 -6.85 0.13
N ARG A 223 14.48 -7.16 1.40
CA ARG A 223 15.80 -6.96 2.06
C ARG A 223 16.83 -7.96 1.57
N ASP A 224 16.38 -9.18 1.27
CA ASP A 224 17.15 -10.29 0.72
C ASP A 224 16.22 -11.20 -0.09
N TYR A 225 16.76 -12.11 -0.87
CA TYR A 225 16.02 -13.13 -1.60
C TYR A 225 15.31 -14.13 -0.68
N LEU A 226 15.90 -14.42 0.49
CA LEU A 226 15.34 -15.28 1.51
C LEU A 226 15.03 -14.48 2.78
N SER A 227 13.79 -14.47 3.20
CA SER A 227 13.38 -13.91 4.49
C SER A 227 13.05 -15.02 5.49
N ILE A 228 13.48 -14.84 6.73
CA ILE A 228 13.22 -15.80 7.83
C ILE A 228 12.46 -15.07 8.91
N LYS A 229 11.22 -15.48 9.16
CA LYS A 229 10.38 -14.93 10.23
C LYS A 229 10.28 -15.90 11.39
N LYS A 230 10.64 -15.45 12.58
CA LYS A 230 10.46 -16.23 13.81
C LYS A 230 8.96 -16.23 14.19
N SER A 231 8.36 -17.40 14.36
CA SER A 231 7.02 -17.56 14.90
C SER A 231 7.05 -18.44 16.14
N LYS A 232 5.95 -18.43 16.91
CA LYS A 232 5.80 -19.34 18.07
C LYS A 232 5.86 -20.83 17.70
N LYS A 233 5.64 -21.15 16.41
CA LYS A 233 5.66 -22.53 15.88
C LYS A 233 6.97 -22.89 15.17
N GLY A 234 7.95 -21.98 15.16
CA GLY A 234 9.23 -22.15 14.51
C GLY A 234 9.53 -21.06 13.46
N PRO A 235 10.71 -21.09 12.83
CA PRO A 235 11.06 -20.16 11.77
C PRO A 235 10.26 -20.46 10.51
N LEU A 236 9.68 -19.43 9.92
CA LEU A 236 9.04 -19.47 8.61
C LEU A 236 10.00 -18.89 7.58
N LYS A 237 10.39 -19.68 6.60
CA LYS A 237 11.28 -19.28 5.51
C LYS A 237 10.43 -18.93 4.30
N GLN A 238 10.72 -17.81 3.66
CA GLN A 238 10.06 -17.37 2.44
C GLN A 238 11.11 -16.87 1.46
N ILE A 239 11.11 -17.43 0.25
CA ILE A 239 11.91 -16.94 -0.86
C ILE A 239 11.08 -15.95 -1.69
N VAL A 240 11.74 -15.00 -2.35
CA VAL A 240 11.05 -14.11 -3.30
C VAL A 240 10.43 -14.91 -4.44
N PRO A 241 9.20 -14.58 -4.88
CA PRO A 241 8.51 -15.33 -5.93
C PRO A 241 9.33 -15.42 -7.22
N SER A 242 9.26 -16.57 -7.90
CA SER A 242 9.97 -16.82 -9.17
C SER A 242 11.48 -16.57 -9.09
N TYR A 243 12.11 -16.90 -7.95
CA TYR A 243 13.54 -16.66 -7.70
C TYR A 243 14.43 -17.18 -8.83
N GLY A 244 14.23 -18.43 -9.30
CA GLY A 244 15.07 -19.04 -10.34
C GLY A 244 15.13 -18.26 -11.63
N SER A 245 14.02 -17.64 -12.03
CA SER A 245 13.93 -16.88 -13.29
C SER A 245 14.12 -15.37 -13.12
N LEU A 246 13.82 -14.81 -11.95
CA LEU A 246 13.76 -13.35 -11.75
C LEU A 246 14.80 -12.81 -10.76
N LYS A 247 15.67 -13.63 -10.16
CA LYS A 247 16.62 -13.15 -9.14
C LYS A 247 17.43 -11.92 -9.58
N ASN A 248 17.86 -11.87 -10.84
CA ASN A 248 18.65 -10.77 -11.38
C ASN A 248 17.83 -9.50 -11.71
N ASN A 249 16.50 -9.59 -11.62
CA ASN A 249 15.58 -8.48 -11.89
C ASN A 249 15.07 -7.84 -10.60
N TYR A 250 15.20 -8.53 -9.46
CA TYR A 250 14.82 -7.94 -8.18
C TYR A 250 15.77 -6.83 -7.77
N THR A 251 15.21 -5.73 -7.31
CA THR A 251 15.95 -4.70 -6.58
C THR A 251 15.93 -5.07 -5.11
N LEU A 252 17.10 -5.30 -4.51
CA LEU A 252 17.20 -5.49 -3.07
C LEU A 252 17.33 -4.16 -2.34
N LEU A 253 16.69 -4.06 -1.17
CA LEU A 253 16.59 -2.81 -0.41
C LEU A 253 17.94 -2.17 -0.12
N TRP A 254 18.91 -2.99 0.31
CA TRP A 254 20.25 -2.52 0.71
C TRP A 254 21.22 -2.31 -0.46
N GLU A 255 20.82 -2.67 -1.67
CA GLU A 255 21.56 -2.39 -2.91
C GLU A 255 21.14 -1.07 -3.56
N MET A 256 20.00 -0.51 -3.13
CA MET A 256 19.54 0.80 -3.59
C MET A 256 20.45 1.92 -3.07
N LYS A 257 20.80 2.85 -3.95
CA LYS A 257 21.57 4.05 -3.58
C LYS A 257 20.65 5.17 -3.09
N GLY A 258 20.29 5.09 -1.80
CA GLY A 258 19.39 6.05 -1.16
C GLY A 258 17.90 5.84 -1.49
N ASN A 259 17.05 6.74 -1.00
CA ASN A 259 15.61 6.59 -1.03
C ASN A 259 14.92 7.15 -2.27
N LYS A 260 15.63 7.84 -3.16
CA LYS A 260 15.02 8.61 -4.27
C LYS A 260 14.08 7.76 -5.15
N GLY A 261 14.51 6.57 -5.55
CA GLY A 261 13.71 5.66 -6.38
C GLY A 261 12.41 5.27 -5.68
N TYR A 262 12.52 4.85 -4.42
CA TYR A 262 11.38 4.48 -3.59
C TYR A 262 10.44 5.67 -3.30
N ILE A 263 10.98 6.84 -2.96
CA ILE A 263 10.18 8.06 -2.76
C ILE A 263 9.38 8.39 -4.03
N ASN A 264 9.98 8.27 -5.21
CA ASN A 264 9.31 8.51 -6.48
C ASN A 264 8.17 7.51 -6.72
N VAL A 265 8.39 6.21 -6.47
CA VAL A 265 7.34 5.19 -6.54
C VAL A 265 6.17 5.54 -5.64
N VAL A 266 6.44 5.84 -4.36
CA VAL A 266 5.38 6.16 -3.38
C VAL A 266 4.66 7.46 -3.72
N ALA A 267 5.38 8.49 -4.18
CA ALA A 267 4.79 9.76 -4.59
C ALA A 267 3.85 9.60 -5.80
N VAL A 268 4.26 8.79 -6.77
CA VAL A 268 3.41 8.45 -7.94
C VAL A 268 2.17 7.67 -7.52
N MET A 269 2.30 6.72 -6.59
CA MET A 269 1.13 6.03 -6.02
C MET A 269 0.20 6.99 -5.29
N GLN A 270 0.74 7.90 -4.48
CA GLN A 270 -0.05 8.85 -3.70
C GLN A 270 -0.87 9.82 -4.57
N LYS A 271 -0.52 9.98 -5.83
CA LYS A 271 -1.30 10.73 -6.83
C LYS A 271 -2.75 10.21 -6.96
N PHE A 272 -2.92 8.90 -6.80
CA PHE A 272 -4.21 8.22 -6.99
C PHE A 272 -4.85 7.73 -5.68
N PHE A 273 -4.06 7.46 -4.64
CA PHE A 273 -4.57 6.96 -3.36
C PHE A 273 -5.34 8.05 -2.61
N ASP A 274 -6.51 7.70 -2.09
CA ASP A 274 -7.35 8.64 -1.34
C ASP A 274 -6.98 8.75 0.14
N GLN A 275 -6.43 7.70 0.75
CA GLN A 275 -5.80 7.78 2.07
C GLN A 275 -4.27 7.91 1.96
N ALA A 276 -3.52 7.44 2.96
CA ALA A 276 -2.07 7.56 2.98
C ALA A 276 -1.37 6.24 2.62
N ILE A 277 -0.06 6.31 2.49
CA ILE A 277 0.82 5.20 2.17
C ILE A 277 1.84 5.05 3.28
N SER A 278 1.80 3.91 3.97
CA SER A 278 2.75 3.52 5.00
C SER A 278 4.03 3.03 4.35
N GLY A 279 4.96 3.92 4.08
CA GLY A 279 6.23 3.61 3.47
C GLY A 279 7.41 3.97 4.39
N ASN A 280 8.53 3.31 4.19
CA ASN A 280 9.71 3.44 5.02
C ASN A 280 10.84 4.10 4.25
N TRP A 281 11.62 4.96 4.94
CA TRP A 281 12.94 5.33 4.45
C TRP A 281 13.96 4.31 4.94
N SER A 282 14.93 4.01 4.10
CA SER A 282 15.96 3.02 4.43
C SER A 282 17.33 3.59 4.13
N TYR A 283 18.23 3.51 5.10
CA TYR A 283 19.57 4.04 5.00
C TYR A 283 20.59 2.93 5.24
N ASN A 284 21.52 2.79 4.30
CA ASN A 284 22.68 1.92 4.49
C ASN A 284 23.88 2.77 4.87
N PRO A 285 24.36 2.74 6.15
CA PRO A 285 25.52 3.51 6.57
C PRO A 285 26.77 3.27 5.73
N ALA A 286 26.94 2.04 5.20
CA ALA A 286 28.08 1.71 4.36
C ALA A 286 28.20 2.56 3.05
N ASP A 287 27.13 3.22 2.65
CA ASP A 287 27.13 4.10 1.47
C ASP A 287 27.68 5.51 1.78
N TYR A 288 28.01 5.79 3.05
CA TYR A 288 28.45 7.10 3.53
C TYR A 288 29.83 7.04 4.21
N PRO A 289 30.60 8.15 4.18
CA PRO A 289 31.87 8.24 4.89
C PRO A 289 31.70 7.91 6.38
N ASP A 290 32.66 7.20 6.95
CA ASP A 290 32.70 6.82 8.36
C ASP A 290 31.49 5.97 8.83
N ASN A 291 30.72 5.39 7.89
CA ASN A 291 29.46 4.70 8.14
C ASN A 291 28.44 5.55 8.93
N ASP A 292 28.44 6.86 8.67
CA ASP A 292 27.54 7.80 9.31
C ASP A 292 26.63 8.47 8.29
N VAL A 293 25.30 8.32 8.46
CA VAL A 293 24.30 8.88 7.55
C VAL A 293 24.14 10.37 7.84
N PRO A 294 24.49 11.27 6.90
CA PRO A 294 24.37 12.70 7.14
C PRO A 294 22.93 13.12 7.39
N VAL A 295 22.67 13.91 8.43
CA VAL A 295 21.35 14.49 8.73
C VAL A 295 20.78 15.29 7.54
N SER A 296 21.66 15.89 6.73
CA SER A 296 21.26 16.60 5.50
C SER A 296 20.60 15.70 4.46
N VAL A 297 21.03 14.42 4.35
CA VAL A 297 20.40 13.43 3.48
C VAL A 297 19.00 13.11 3.96
N MET A 298 18.83 12.84 5.26
CA MET A 298 17.52 12.57 5.85
C MET A 298 16.57 13.77 5.72
N ALA A 299 17.09 14.99 5.93
CA ALA A 299 16.31 16.20 5.73
C ALA A 299 15.90 16.39 4.27
N GLN A 300 16.78 16.11 3.32
CA GLN A 300 16.48 16.18 1.89
C GLN A 300 15.40 15.17 1.48
N ASP A 301 15.45 13.94 2.00
CA ASP A 301 14.43 12.93 1.74
C ASP A 301 13.07 13.35 2.29
N LEU A 302 13.03 13.93 3.50
CA LEU A 302 11.81 14.48 4.11
C LEU A 302 11.23 15.61 3.25
N LEU A 303 12.05 16.56 2.82
CA LEU A 303 11.61 17.68 1.98
C LEU A 303 11.13 17.20 0.60
N THR A 304 11.80 16.23 0.01
CA THR A 304 11.42 15.62 -1.27
C THR A 304 10.08 14.89 -1.14
N THR A 305 9.91 14.11 -0.07
CA THR A 305 8.65 13.43 0.27
C THR A 305 7.50 14.42 0.37
N TYR A 306 7.71 15.54 1.08
CA TYR A 306 6.71 16.61 1.20
C TYR A 306 6.46 17.31 -0.15
N LYS A 307 7.50 17.62 -0.92
CA LYS A 307 7.39 18.25 -2.23
C LYS A 307 6.47 17.46 -3.16
N TYR A 308 6.62 16.16 -3.21
CA TYR A 308 5.87 15.30 -4.13
C TYR A 308 4.53 14.77 -3.55
N GLY A 309 4.15 15.18 -2.34
CA GLY A 309 2.82 14.93 -1.81
C GLY A 309 2.60 13.55 -1.18
N TRP A 310 3.66 12.78 -0.91
CA TRP A 310 3.53 11.58 -0.09
C TRP A 310 3.12 11.99 1.34
N LYS A 311 1.92 11.58 1.76
CA LYS A 311 1.28 12.09 2.99
C LYS A 311 2.01 11.74 4.27
N THR A 312 2.41 10.47 4.42
CA THR A 312 2.94 9.95 5.69
C THR A 312 4.13 9.04 5.43
N SER A 313 5.14 9.10 6.29
CA SER A 313 6.20 8.10 6.40
C SER A 313 6.02 7.30 7.68
N TYR A 314 6.46 6.04 7.71
CA TYR A 314 6.28 5.15 8.83
C TYR A 314 7.59 4.96 9.60
N TYR A 315 8.50 4.12 9.12
CA TYR A 315 9.78 3.90 9.76
C TYR A 315 10.95 4.54 9.01
N GLN A 316 12.03 4.76 9.76
CA GLN A 316 13.36 4.96 9.24
C GLN A 316 14.17 3.71 9.58
N ASN A 317 14.47 2.90 8.58
CA ASN A 317 15.27 1.70 8.72
C ASN A 317 16.74 2.06 8.51
N THR A 318 17.62 1.50 9.32
CA THR A 318 19.07 1.58 9.13
C THR A 318 19.60 0.17 8.99
N ASN A 319 20.44 -0.08 7.99
CA ASN A 319 21.19 -1.31 7.89
C ASN A 319 22.26 -1.31 8.98
N ASP A 320 22.10 -2.11 10.02
CA ASP A 320 23.05 -2.19 11.13
C ASP A 320 24.28 -3.04 10.82
N MET A 321 24.38 -3.53 9.57
CA MET A 321 25.48 -4.41 9.10
C MET A 321 25.65 -5.70 9.93
N LYS A 322 24.86 -5.86 10.96
CA LYS A 322 24.68 -7.16 11.59
C LYS A 322 23.73 -7.90 10.68
N SER A 323 24.23 -8.91 9.95
CA SER A 323 23.34 -10.01 9.54
C SER A 323 22.50 -10.27 10.78
N ASP A 324 21.17 -10.40 10.65
CA ASP A 324 20.37 -10.96 11.72
C ASP A 324 21.15 -12.23 12.12
N GLU A 325 22.07 -12.10 13.08
CA GLU A 325 22.73 -13.23 13.69
C GLU A 325 21.56 -13.96 14.33
N ILE A 326 20.98 -14.82 13.51
CA ILE A 326 20.26 -15.96 14.01
C ILE A 326 21.29 -16.54 14.99
N GLU A 327 21.04 -16.39 16.31
CA GLU A 327 21.63 -17.33 17.25
C GLU A 327 21.30 -18.69 16.67
N GLU A 328 22.26 -19.24 15.96
CA GLU A 328 22.14 -20.50 15.30
C GLU A 328 21.63 -21.52 16.32
N PRO A 329 20.59 -22.27 16.01
CA PRO A 329 20.60 -23.63 16.46
C PRO A 329 21.81 -24.24 15.73
N THR A 330 22.91 -24.38 16.49
CA THR A 330 24.18 -24.99 16.11
C THR A 330 23.98 -26.03 15.01
N ASN A 331 24.35 -25.69 13.76
CA ASN A 331 24.72 -26.52 12.64
C ASN A 331 24.26 -26.09 11.23
N ILE A 332 24.21 -24.80 10.90
CA ILE A 332 24.12 -24.40 9.48
C ILE A 332 25.22 -23.35 9.24
N SER A 333 26.37 -23.78 8.85
CA SER A 333 27.52 -22.93 8.59
C SER A 333 28.14 -23.26 7.24
N LYS A 334 27.51 -22.77 6.14
CA LYS A 334 28.22 -22.51 4.87
C LYS A 334 27.26 -21.83 3.86
N PRO A 335 27.75 -20.94 2.95
CA PRO A 335 26.95 -20.37 1.85
C PRO A 335 26.33 -21.42 0.92
N THR A 336 26.91 -22.60 0.83
CA THR A 336 26.39 -23.78 0.12
C THR A 336 25.04 -24.27 0.64
N ASP A 337 24.72 -24.04 1.92
CA ASP A 337 23.47 -24.52 2.52
C ASP A 337 22.29 -23.62 2.15
N VAL A 338 22.54 -22.33 1.90
CA VAL A 338 21.49 -21.38 1.45
C VAL A 338 21.11 -21.66 0.01
N GLU A 339 22.08 -21.92 -0.88
CA GLU A 339 21.82 -22.26 -2.28
C GLU A 339 21.13 -23.62 -2.42
N CYS A 340 21.50 -24.59 -1.60
CA CYS A 340 20.83 -25.90 -1.56
C CYS A 340 19.39 -25.79 -1.06
N LEU A 341 19.16 -24.96 -0.02
CA LEU A 341 17.85 -24.70 0.53
C LEU A 341 16.95 -23.90 -0.42
N LEU A 342 17.53 -23.00 -1.18
CA LEU A 342 16.85 -22.24 -2.23
C LEU A 342 16.39 -23.19 -3.35
N ALA A 343 17.24 -24.12 -3.77
CA ALA A 343 16.92 -25.12 -4.77
C ALA A 343 15.83 -26.12 -4.31
N GLU A 344 15.84 -26.51 -3.03
CA GLU A 344 14.81 -27.38 -2.44
C GLU A 344 13.43 -26.69 -2.35
N LEU A 345 13.40 -25.36 -2.08
CA LEU A 345 12.16 -24.59 -2.02
C LEU A 345 11.59 -24.32 -3.41
N GLU A 346 12.41 -24.15 -4.45
CA GLU A 346 11.97 -24.02 -5.83
C GLU A 346 11.32 -25.30 -6.36
N THR A 347 11.93 -26.46 -6.08
CA THR A 347 11.35 -27.76 -6.48
C THR A 347 10.02 -28.05 -5.77
N ALA A 348 9.83 -27.56 -4.55
CA ALA A 348 8.57 -27.67 -3.81
C ALA A 348 7.44 -26.75 -4.33
N GLU A 349 7.78 -25.64 -5.00
CA GLU A 349 6.78 -24.77 -5.64
C GLU A 349 6.26 -25.35 -6.96
N GLU A 350 7.08 -26.09 -7.70
CA GLU A 350 6.67 -26.75 -8.96
C GLU A 350 5.70 -27.91 -8.72
N ASP A 351 5.76 -28.57 -7.57
CA ASP A 351 4.91 -29.71 -7.22
C ASP A 351 3.61 -29.35 -6.48
N CYS A 352 3.34 -28.06 -6.23
CA CYS A 352 2.14 -27.64 -5.50
C CYS A 352 0.95 -27.38 -6.42
N GLU A 353 0.12 -28.41 -6.67
CA GLU A 353 -1.15 -28.30 -7.41
C GLU A 353 -2.16 -27.31 -6.82
N ALA A 354 -1.99 -26.85 -5.58
CA ALA A 354 -2.86 -25.87 -4.93
C ALA A 354 -2.65 -24.41 -5.41
N CYS A 355 -1.60 -24.13 -6.17
CA CYS A 355 -1.32 -22.80 -6.75
C CYS A 355 -1.85 -22.63 -8.19
N ALA A 356 -2.56 -23.62 -8.71
CA ALA A 356 -3.10 -23.65 -10.09
C ALA A 356 -4.59 -23.25 -10.18
N ILE A 357 -5.13 -22.55 -9.19
CA ILE A 357 -6.50 -21.98 -9.22
C ILE A 357 -6.42 -20.46 -9.26
#